data_f5e97e63be68ebf3c4baf88d5e94fed9
#
_entry.id   f5e97e63be68ebf3c4baf88d5e94fed9
#
_cell.length_a   1.000
_cell.length_b   1.000
_cell.length_c   1.000
_cell.angle_alpha   90.00
_cell.angle_beta   90.00
_cell.angle_gamma   90.00
#
_symmetry.space_group_name_H-M   'P 1'
#
loop_
_entity.id
_entity.type
_entity.pdbx_description
1 polymer ?
#
loop_
_entity_poly.entity_id
_entity_poly.type
_entity_poly.pdbx_seq_one_letter_code
_entity_poly.pdbx_strand_id
1 'polypeptide(L)'
;MPNSDDYPSGPGAGLTVDGLDRRDEAVIEALVTAGALVALADGRVEAIERDELVDFIDRQGFVPSMSRHEIGLAFDTRVKELKDREISDVIAQSFRPLAGSSLASLVIRTATQVVAADRRLHPGEVRALKLLRQAVTTNPDPQPITS
;
A
#
# COMPACT_ATOMS: atom_id res chain seq x y z
N MET A 1 -28.47 24.11 16.19
CA MET A 1 -28.25 23.51 16.01
C MET A 1 -28.04 22.89 15.98
N PRO A 2 -27.97 23.01 16.06
CA PRO A 2 -27.63 22.33 15.89
C PRO A 2 -27.09 21.66 15.87
N ASN A 3 -26.92 21.75 15.62
CA ASN A 3 -26.37 21.05 15.43
C ASN A 3 -25.91 20.46 15.13
N SER A 4 -25.86 20.83 14.91
CA SER A 4 -25.38 20.23 14.51
C SER A 4 -24.86 19.60 14.35
N ASP A 5 -24.83 19.83 14.27
CA ASP A 5 -24.37 19.17 14.01
C ASP A 5 -24.16 18.60 13.86
N ASP A 6 -24.38 18.95 13.81
CA ASP A 6 -24.24 18.32 13.50
C ASP A 6 -23.90 17.80 13.16
N TYR A 7 -23.87 18.24 12.99
CA TYR A 7 -23.46 17.61 12.53
C TYR A 7 -22.75 17.31 12.28
N PRO A 8 -22.86 17.53 12.27
CA PRO A 8 -22.07 17.11 11.94
C PRO A 8 -21.32 16.86 11.66
N SER A 9 -21.30 17.26 11.62
CA SER A 9 -20.63 16.88 11.32
C SER A 9 -19.96 16.59 11.20
N GLY A 10 -19.79 17.09 11.13
CA GLY A 10 -19.17 16.74 10.77
C GLY A 10 -18.50 16.38 10.73
N PRO A 11 -18.26 16.51 10.73
CA PRO A 11 -17.56 16.07 10.35
C PRO A 11 -17.04 15.41 10.20
N GLY A 12 -16.99 15.47 10.09
CA GLY A 12 -16.59 14.72 9.77
C GLY A 12 -16.29 14.29 9.41
N ALA A 13 -16.24 14.55 9.34
CA ALA A 13 -15.96 14.13 8.88
C ALA A 13 -15.54 13.77 8.33
N GLY A 14 -15.18 13.92 8.16
CA GLY A 14 -14.73 13.54 7.53
C GLY A 14 -14.59 13.23 6.95
N LEU A 15 -14.57 13.19 6.63
CA LEU A 15 -14.33 12.81 5.96
C LEU A 15 -14.04 12.84 5.12
N THR A 16 -14.02 13.15 5.31
CA THR A 16 -13.14 13.00 4.55
C THR A 16 -13.54 12.81 3.28
N VAL A 17 -13.07 12.27 2.71
CA VAL A 17 -13.30 12.07 1.51
C VAL A 17 -14.36 11.21 1.39
N ASP A 18 -15.40 11.56 1.08
CA ASP A 18 -16.43 10.75 0.56
C ASP A 18 -16.69 9.46 1.23
N GLY A 19 -16.73 9.43 2.50
CA GLY A 19 -17.07 8.23 3.21
C GLY A 19 -15.96 7.23 3.35
N LEU A 20 -14.76 7.56 2.92
CA LEU A 20 -13.62 6.67 3.09
C LEU A 20 -13.22 6.70 4.55
N ASP A 21 -13.21 5.53 5.16
CA ASP A 21 -12.85 5.38 6.52
C ASP A 21 -11.35 5.56 6.67
N ARG A 22 -10.90 6.11 7.78
CA ARG A 22 -9.50 6.34 8.06
C ARG A 22 -8.66 5.09 8.04
N ARG A 23 -9.24 4.00 8.54
CA ARG A 23 -8.55 2.73 8.54
C ARG A 23 -8.34 2.28 7.09
N ASP A 24 -9.39 2.36 6.28
CA ASP A 24 -9.30 1.98 4.87
C ASP A 24 -8.31 2.86 4.14
N GLU A 25 -8.26 4.14 4.47
CA GLU A 25 -7.31 5.06 3.87
C GLU A 25 -5.87 4.64 4.17
N ALA A 26 -5.58 4.30 5.41
CA ALA A 26 -4.24 3.86 5.79
C ALA A 26 -3.88 2.55 5.11
N VAL A 27 -4.83 1.64 5.04
CA VAL A 27 -4.60 0.33 4.42
C VAL A 27 -4.35 0.49 2.92
N ILE A 28 -5.22 1.23 2.22
CA ILE A 28 -5.06 1.36 0.77
C ILE A 28 -3.75 2.09 0.42
N GLU A 29 -3.37 3.10 1.19
CA GLU A 29 -2.11 3.79 0.98
C GLU A 29 -0.93 2.83 1.04
N ALA A 30 -0.89 2.00 2.05
CA ALA A 30 0.20 1.04 2.21
C ALA A 30 0.21 0.01 1.09
N LEU A 31 -0.96 -0.51 0.73
CA LEU A 31 -1.03 -1.59 -0.24
C LEU A 31 -0.73 -1.12 -1.67
N VAL A 32 -1.27 0.04 -2.07
CA VAL A 32 -0.99 0.54 -3.41
C VAL A 32 0.46 1.01 -3.53
N THR A 33 1.05 1.52 -2.44
CA THR A 33 2.45 1.90 -2.46
C THR A 33 3.33 0.66 -2.64
N ALA A 34 3.01 -0.42 -1.93
CA ALA A 34 3.77 -1.66 -2.06
C ALA A 34 3.66 -2.23 -3.48
N GLY A 35 2.45 -2.27 -4.02
CA GLY A 35 2.24 -2.77 -5.36
C GLY A 35 2.93 -1.93 -6.42
N ALA A 36 2.82 -0.61 -6.30
CA ALA A 36 3.45 0.30 -7.25
C ALA A 36 4.97 0.18 -7.19
N LEU A 37 5.52 0.05 -5.99
CA LEU A 37 6.95 -0.06 -5.80
C LEU A 37 7.53 -1.27 -6.54
N VAL A 38 6.93 -2.45 -6.33
CA VAL A 38 7.45 -3.65 -6.97
C VAL A 38 7.16 -3.64 -8.47
N ALA A 39 6.03 -3.10 -8.90
CA ALA A 39 5.73 -3.04 -10.33
C ALA A 39 6.69 -2.10 -11.06
N LEU A 40 7.00 -0.96 -10.46
CA LEU A 40 7.91 0.00 -11.07
C LEU A 40 9.36 -0.46 -11.07
N ALA A 41 9.71 -1.40 -10.18
CA ALA A 41 11.08 -1.88 -10.08
C ALA A 41 11.56 -2.53 -11.36
N ASP A 42 10.65 -2.95 -12.22
CA ASP A 42 10.99 -3.57 -13.48
C ASP A 42 11.01 -2.54 -14.62
N GLY A 43 10.81 -1.28 -14.33
CA GLY A 43 10.86 -0.22 -15.31
C GLY A 43 9.52 0.20 -15.86
N ARG A 44 8.51 -0.64 -15.77
CA ARG A 44 7.16 -0.25 -16.21
C ARG A 44 6.13 -1.15 -15.54
N VAL A 45 4.94 -0.60 -15.41
CA VAL A 45 3.82 -1.31 -14.80
C VAL A 45 3.04 -2.04 -15.89
N GLU A 46 2.82 -3.33 -15.70
CA GLU A 46 2.04 -4.12 -16.63
C GLU A 46 0.57 -4.10 -16.22
N ALA A 47 -0.32 -4.18 -17.20
CA ALA A 47 -1.75 -4.22 -16.93
C ALA A 47 -2.13 -5.40 -16.05
N ILE A 48 -1.47 -6.54 -16.24
CA ILE A 48 -1.76 -7.72 -15.45
C ILE A 48 -1.42 -7.53 -13.98
N GLU A 49 -0.37 -6.76 -13.71
CA GLU A 49 0.01 -6.45 -12.33
C GLU A 49 -1.03 -5.58 -11.65
N ARG A 50 -1.51 -4.58 -12.38
CA ARG A 50 -2.56 -3.69 -11.87
C ARG A 50 -3.83 -4.47 -11.59
N ASP A 51 -4.23 -5.32 -12.54
CA ASP A 51 -5.45 -6.11 -12.39
C ASP A 51 -5.35 -7.05 -11.22
N GLU A 52 -4.21 -7.68 -11.03
CA GLU A 52 -4.01 -8.59 -9.92
C GLU A 52 -4.06 -7.86 -8.59
N LEU A 53 -3.47 -6.68 -8.52
CA LEU A 53 -3.51 -5.89 -7.29
C LEU A 53 -4.94 -5.54 -6.92
N VAL A 54 -5.69 -5.02 -7.89
CA VAL A 54 -7.08 -4.62 -7.67
C VAL A 54 -7.91 -5.81 -7.25
N ASP A 55 -7.79 -6.92 -7.97
CA ASP A 55 -8.52 -8.15 -7.66
C ASP A 55 -8.19 -8.65 -6.27
N PHE A 56 -6.93 -8.66 -5.92
CA PHE A 56 -6.50 -9.19 -4.63
C PHE A 56 -7.07 -8.35 -3.49
N ILE A 57 -6.93 -7.04 -3.57
CA ILE A 57 -7.41 -6.14 -2.52
C ILE A 57 -8.93 -6.24 -2.39
N ASP A 58 -9.62 -6.29 -3.51
CA ASP A 58 -11.08 -6.35 -3.52
C ASP A 58 -11.58 -7.69 -2.96
N ARG A 59 -11.01 -8.80 -3.42
CA ARG A 59 -11.43 -10.14 -2.98
C ARG A 59 -11.19 -10.35 -1.50
N GLN A 60 -10.11 -9.80 -0.99
CA GLN A 60 -9.77 -9.99 0.41
C GLN A 60 -10.57 -9.09 1.35
N GLY A 61 -11.25 -8.09 0.79
CA GLY A 61 -12.05 -7.18 1.60
C GLY A 61 -11.22 -6.30 2.51
N PHE A 62 -10.02 -5.96 2.12
CA PHE A 62 -9.12 -5.16 2.95
C PHE A 62 -9.62 -3.73 3.14
N VAL A 63 -10.31 -3.20 2.14
CA VAL A 63 -10.82 -1.83 2.17
C VAL A 63 -12.30 -1.81 1.77
N PRO A 64 -13.17 -2.30 2.64
CA PRO A 64 -14.59 -2.49 2.28
C PRO A 64 -15.31 -1.22 1.85
N SER A 65 -14.82 -0.05 2.20
CA SER A 65 -15.46 1.19 1.78
C SER A 65 -15.09 1.61 0.37
N MET A 66 -14.20 0.87 -0.32
CA MET A 66 -13.73 1.24 -1.66
C MET A 66 -14.19 0.26 -2.71
N SER A 67 -14.55 0.79 -3.87
CA SER A 67 -14.89 -0.03 -5.03
C SER A 67 -13.61 -0.44 -5.76
N ARG A 68 -13.73 -1.41 -6.65
CA ARG A 68 -12.62 -1.84 -7.50
C ARG A 68 -12.07 -0.65 -8.30
N HIS A 69 -12.97 0.17 -8.82
CA HIS A 69 -12.58 1.34 -9.59
C HIS A 69 -11.74 2.30 -8.76
N GLU A 70 -12.16 2.54 -7.53
CA GLU A 70 -11.44 3.43 -6.61
C GLU A 70 -10.08 2.87 -6.24
N ILE A 71 -9.99 1.56 -6.03
CA ILE A 71 -8.72 0.92 -5.75
C ILE A 71 -7.77 1.10 -6.93
N GLY A 72 -8.27 0.89 -8.14
CA GLY A 72 -7.47 1.07 -9.34
C GLY A 72 -6.96 2.49 -9.51
N LEU A 73 -7.81 3.48 -9.24
CA LEU A 73 -7.40 4.87 -9.32
C LEU A 73 -6.34 5.22 -8.28
N ALA A 74 -6.47 4.66 -7.09
CA ALA A 74 -5.48 4.87 -6.03
C ALA A 74 -4.13 4.32 -6.45
N PHE A 75 -4.12 3.15 -7.07
CA PHE A 75 -2.90 2.55 -7.58
C PHE A 75 -2.28 3.42 -8.68
N ASP A 76 -3.08 3.84 -9.64
CA ASP A 76 -2.60 4.67 -10.75
C ASP A 76 -1.97 5.97 -10.26
N THR A 77 -2.61 6.59 -9.28
CA THR A 77 -2.09 7.82 -8.68
C THR A 77 -0.75 7.58 -8.02
N ARG A 78 -0.64 6.47 -7.28
CA ARG A 78 0.59 6.16 -6.57
C ARG A 78 1.72 5.85 -7.55
N VAL A 79 1.43 5.16 -8.64
CA VAL A 79 2.42 4.88 -9.67
C VAL A 79 3.01 6.19 -10.19
N LYS A 80 2.16 7.17 -10.48
CA LYS A 80 2.63 8.46 -10.95
C LYS A 80 3.52 9.16 -9.93
N GLU A 81 3.14 9.07 -8.68
CA GLU A 81 3.89 9.72 -7.60
C GLU A 81 5.25 9.09 -7.36
N LEU A 82 5.36 7.78 -7.54
CA LEU A 82 6.58 7.07 -7.24
C LEU A 82 7.52 6.91 -8.42
N LYS A 83 7.04 7.24 -9.60
CA LYS A 83 7.74 6.96 -10.84
C LYS A 83 9.20 7.40 -10.87
N ASP A 84 9.50 8.54 -10.32
CA ASP A 84 10.86 9.08 -10.34
C ASP A 84 11.55 9.03 -8.98
N ARG A 85 11.03 8.27 -8.05
CA ARG A 85 11.60 8.20 -6.72
C ARG A 85 12.47 6.96 -6.56
N GLU A 86 13.47 7.09 -5.71
CA GLU A 86 14.33 5.95 -5.39
C GLU A 86 13.61 4.95 -4.52
N ILE A 87 13.75 3.68 -4.84
CA ILE A 87 13.11 2.60 -4.08
C ILE A 87 13.47 2.68 -2.60
N SER A 88 14.74 2.88 -2.30
CA SER A 88 15.18 2.90 -0.90
C SER A 88 14.55 4.05 -0.12
N ASP A 89 14.35 5.20 -0.75
CA ASP A 89 13.70 6.33 -0.09
C ASP A 89 12.24 6.04 0.19
N VAL A 90 11.54 5.45 -0.78
CA VAL A 90 10.14 5.09 -0.61
C VAL A 90 9.99 4.08 0.53
N ILE A 91 10.86 3.09 0.56
CA ILE A 91 10.83 2.07 1.60
C ILE A 91 11.06 2.69 2.97
N ALA A 92 12.05 3.57 3.08
CA ALA A 92 12.35 4.20 4.36
C ALA A 92 11.19 5.05 4.86
N GLN A 93 10.55 5.79 3.97
CA GLN A 93 9.46 6.69 4.36
C GLN A 93 8.15 5.98 4.60
N SER A 94 7.84 4.98 3.78
CA SER A 94 6.50 4.40 3.76
C SER A 94 6.39 3.07 4.48
N PHE A 95 7.47 2.31 4.57
CA PHE A 95 7.35 0.93 5.06
C PHE A 95 8.09 0.66 6.37
N ARG A 96 9.23 1.28 6.60
CA ARG A 96 9.91 1.09 7.88
C ARG A 96 9.04 1.43 9.07
N PRO A 97 8.24 2.50 9.03
CA PRO A 97 7.36 2.80 10.14
C PRO A 97 6.30 1.73 10.40
N LEU A 98 6.05 0.85 9.42
CA LEU A 98 5.05 -0.20 9.58
C LEU A 98 5.61 -1.47 10.19
N ALA A 99 6.94 -1.55 10.37
CA ALA A 99 7.56 -2.77 10.90
C ALA A 99 6.91 -3.16 12.22
N GLY A 100 6.54 -4.41 12.34
CA GLY A 100 5.90 -4.92 13.55
C GLY A 100 4.41 -4.63 13.64
N SER A 101 3.84 -3.91 12.68
CA SER A 101 2.40 -3.62 12.71
C SER A 101 1.63 -4.67 11.92
N SER A 102 0.32 -4.67 12.08
CA SER A 102 -0.54 -5.59 11.35
C SER A 102 -0.52 -5.30 9.85
N LEU A 103 -0.22 -4.06 9.45
CA LEU A 103 -0.12 -3.72 8.04
C LEU A 103 1.09 -4.35 7.35
N ALA A 104 2.13 -4.67 8.10
CA ALA A 104 3.35 -5.25 7.52
C ALA A 104 3.05 -6.53 6.76
N SER A 105 2.26 -7.43 7.34
CA SER A 105 1.95 -8.68 6.68
C SER A 105 1.06 -8.48 5.46
N LEU A 106 0.12 -7.54 5.52
CA LEU A 106 -0.72 -7.22 4.36
C LEU A 106 0.11 -6.64 3.21
N VAL A 107 1.07 -5.80 3.53
CA VAL A 107 1.96 -5.22 2.54
C VAL A 107 2.73 -6.31 1.80
N ILE A 108 3.29 -7.25 2.54
CA ILE A 108 4.06 -8.33 1.93
C ILE A 108 3.17 -9.24 1.07
N ARG A 109 2.00 -9.57 1.56
CA ARG A 109 1.08 -10.41 0.81
C ARG A 109 0.67 -9.75 -0.50
N THR A 110 0.38 -8.46 -0.45
CA THR A 110 -0.03 -7.71 -1.63
C THR A 110 1.10 -7.60 -2.65
N ALA A 111 2.29 -7.26 -2.18
CA ALA A 111 3.46 -7.15 -3.06
C ALA A 111 3.78 -8.50 -3.72
N THR A 112 3.67 -9.57 -2.96
CA THR A 112 3.92 -10.92 -3.48
C THR A 112 2.93 -11.27 -4.60
N GLN A 113 1.67 -10.88 -4.43
CA GLN A 113 0.66 -11.13 -5.44
C GLN A 113 0.96 -10.39 -6.74
N VAL A 114 1.44 -9.17 -6.64
CA VAL A 114 1.79 -8.39 -7.83
C VAL A 114 2.97 -9.02 -8.55
N VAL A 115 3.99 -9.42 -7.80
CA VAL A 115 5.18 -10.03 -8.39
C VAL A 115 4.82 -11.34 -9.11
N ALA A 116 3.88 -12.09 -8.57
CA ALA A 116 3.50 -13.37 -9.14
C ALA A 116 2.55 -13.26 -10.34
N ALA A 117 2.04 -12.07 -10.61
CA ALA A 117 0.92 -11.91 -11.55
C ALA A 117 1.23 -12.35 -12.98
N ASP A 118 2.39 -12.04 -13.49
CA ASP A 118 2.75 -12.37 -14.87
C ASP A 118 3.57 -13.65 -15.00
N ARG A 119 3.79 -14.33 -13.91
CA ARG A 119 4.51 -15.62 -13.86
C ARG A 119 5.95 -15.54 -14.32
N ARG A 120 6.50 -14.34 -14.45
CA ARG A 120 7.90 -14.16 -14.76
C ARG A 120 8.56 -13.57 -13.53
N LEU A 121 9.78 -14.02 -13.28
CA LEU A 121 10.55 -13.46 -12.18
C LEU A 121 11.45 -12.39 -12.74
N HIS A 122 11.05 -11.15 -12.60
CA HIS A 122 11.87 -10.02 -13.01
C HIS A 122 12.83 -9.70 -11.86
N PRO A 123 14.14 -9.67 -12.13
CA PRO A 123 15.11 -9.44 -11.03
C PRO A 123 14.84 -8.16 -10.23
N GLY A 124 14.40 -7.10 -10.90
CA GLY A 124 14.08 -5.85 -10.20
C GLY A 124 12.94 -6.01 -9.22
N GLU A 125 11.90 -6.74 -9.61
CA GLU A 125 10.73 -6.96 -8.75
C GLU A 125 11.09 -7.84 -7.56
N VAL A 126 11.87 -8.88 -7.81
CA VAL A 126 12.30 -9.78 -6.73
C VAL A 126 13.15 -9.03 -5.72
N ARG A 127 14.05 -8.18 -6.23
CA ARG A 127 14.88 -7.36 -5.36
C ARG A 127 14.06 -6.38 -4.54
N ALA A 128 13.08 -5.72 -5.17
CA ALA A 128 12.21 -4.78 -4.47
C ALA A 128 11.40 -5.48 -3.39
N LEU A 129 10.88 -6.66 -3.69
CA LEU A 129 10.14 -7.45 -2.72
C LEU A 129 11.02 -7.82 -1.52
N LYS A 130 12.25 -8.20 -1.80
CA LYS A 130 13.18 -8.55 -0.73
C LYS A 130 13.48 -7.36 0.17
N LEU A 131 13.73 -6.19 -0.43
CA LEU A 131 14.00 -4.98 0.34
C LEU A 131 12.78 -4.57 1.16
N LEU A 132 11.59 -4.69 0.58
CA LEU A 132 10.37 -4.38 1.27
C LEU A 132 10.17 -5.31 2.46
N ARG A 133 10.37 -6.60 2.25
CA ARG A 133 10.23 -7.60 3.29
C ARG A 133 11.19 -7.32 4.46
N GLN A 134 12.42 -6.97 4.14
CA GLN A 134 13.41 -6.63 5.16
C GLN A 134 12.96 -5.41 5.96
N ALA A 135 12.43 -4.39 5.28
CA ALA A 135 12.03 -3.17 5.94
C ALA A 135 10.90 -3.37 6.94
N VAL A 136 9.91 -4.18 6.58
CA VAL A 136 8.73 -4.36 7.44
C VAL A 136 8.90 -5.44 8.49
N THR A 137 9.90 -6.28 8.35
CA THR A 137 10.16 -7.33 9.36
C THR A 137 11.27 -6.94 10.32
N THR A 138 12.08 -5.95 9.98
CA THR A 138 13.15 -5.51 10.86
C THR A 138 12.61 -4.48 11.84
N ASN A 139 12.88 -4.67 13.10
CA ASN A 139 12.44 -3.73 14.11
C ASN A 139 13.09 -2.38 13.84
N PRO A 140 12.32 -1.31 13.63
CA PRO A 140 12.88 0.00 13.32
C PRO A 140 13.70 0.57 14.45
N ASP A 141 13.50 0.05 15.66
CA ASP A 141 14.26 0.50 16.83
C ASP A 141 14.91 -0.72 17.42
N PRO A 142 15.98 -1.23 16.80
CA PRO A 142 16.57 -2.49 17.18
C PRO A 142 17.02 -2.45 18.60
N GLN A 143 16.69 -3.46 19.32
CA GLN A 143 17.10 -3.60 20.68
C GLN A 143 18.57 -3.81 20.67
N PRO A 144 19.21 -3.08 21.45
CA PRO A 144 20.60 -3.33 21.55
C PRO A 144 20.69 -4.63 22.19
N ILE A 145 20.72 -5.32 21.95
CA ILE A 145 20.80 -6.34 22.48
C ILE A 145 21.39 -6.49 23.41
N THR A 146 21.31 -6.39 23.84
CA THR A 146 21.75 -6.46 24.50
C THR A 146 21.87 -6.96 24.80
N SER A 147 21.79 -6.96 24.68
CA SER A 147 21.88 -7.42 24.71
C SER A 147 21.98 -7.67 24.81
#